data_8263b6e8159f222ea1937a7b30d2253d
#
_entry.id   8263b6e8159f222ea1937a7b30d2253d
#
_cell.length_a   1.000
_cell.length_b   1.000
_cell.length_c   1.000
_cell.angle_alpha   90.00
_cell.angle_beta   90.00
_cell.angle_gamma   90.00
#
_symmetry.space_group_name_H-M   'P 1'
#
loop_
_entity.id
_entity.type
_entity.pdbx_description
1 polymer ?
#
loop_
_entity_poly.entity_id
_entity_poly.type
_entity_poly.pdbx_seq_one_letter_code
_entity_poly.pdbx_strand_id
1 'polypeptide(L)'
;MKRRIKIGEIKMGKKKDKTKERYKNLTLLHSNDLHGDFLAEKINKDLVGGVSMLSGYINKVRNEEQNVIYAISGDMFRGSVIDSEYKGISTIEIMNLLGPDVATIGNHEVDYGIAHLLFIEKCATFPIINANMYIATNGNRLFRPYKIIKINGMKIMFIGLITEMVLARTKLESMIGPFIDINDAVEEVGKVCNAYKPDDVDLTVLLTHIGFEEDRVLASKLKPEWGINMIIGGHTHTFLDEPEVVNGIPIVQAGIGTSQIGRFDLIIDTKKIK
;
A
#
# COMPACT_ATOMS: atom_id res chain seq x y z
N MET A 1 15.19 9.33 -9.22
CA MET A 1 16.23 8.39 -9.69
C MET A 1 15.56 7.08 -10.09
N LYS A 2 15.71 6.59 -11.33
CA LYS A 2 15.04 5.36 -11.79
C LYS A 2 15.83 4.16 -11.27
N ARG A 3 15.26 3.35 -10.39
CA ARG A 3 15.85 2.11 -9.90
C ARG A 3 15.16 0.90 -10.50
N ARG A 4 15.93 -0.07 -10.98
CA ARG A 4 15.45 -1.35 -11.51
C ARG A 4 15.82 -2.45 -10.54
N ILE A 5 14.83 -3.10 -9.95
CA ILE A 5 15.01 -4.31 -9.16
C ILE A 5 14.71 -5.51 -10.08
N LYS A 6 15.68 -6.41 -10.23
CA LYS A 6 15.47 -7.72 -10.90
C LYS A 6 15.09 -8.76 -9.88
N ILE A 7 13.87 -9.25 -9.97
CA ILE A 7 13.43 -10.41 -9.21
C ILE A 7 13.52 -11.64 -10.16
N GLY A 8 14.58 -12.44 -10.02
CA GLY A 8 14.82 -13.67 -10.77
C GLY A 8 16.07 -13.64 -11.66
N GLU A 9 16.89 -14.70 -11.61
CA GLU A 9 18.10 -14.86 -12.45
C GLU A 9 17.75 -15.07 -13.93
N ILE A 10 18.40 -14.30 -14.83
CA ILE A 10 18.25 -14.42 -16.29
C ILE A 10 19.42 -15.23 -16.85
N LYS A 11 19.15 -16.43 -17.36
CA LYS A 11 20.03 -17.12 -18.34
C LYS A 11 19.57 -16.79 -19.76
N MET A 12 20.36 -16.02 -20.49
CA MET A 12 20.07 -15.67 -21.89
C MET A 12 20.40 -16.83 -22.82
N GLY A 13 19.35 -17.44 -23.37
CA GLY A 13 19.43 -18.32 -24.54
C GLY A 13 18.58 -17.73 -25.68
N LYS A 14 19.18 -17.53 -26.85
CA LYS A 14 18.51 -16.99 -28.05
C LYS A 14 17.43 -17.97 -28.56
N LYS A 15 16.14 -17.71 -28.28
CA LYS A 15 14.99 -18.24 -29.05
C LYS A 15 13.97 -17.13 -29.22
N LYS A 16 13.53 -16.95 -30.49
CA LYS A 16 12.59 -15.91 -30.93
C LYS A 16 11.22 -16.00 -30.28
N ASP A 17 10.70 -14.82 -29.92
CA ASP A 17 9.29 -14.39 -29.76
C ASP A 17 8.40 -14.92 -28.61
N LYS A 18 8.63 -16.08 -28.02
CA LYS A 18 7.83 -16.55 -26.86
C LYS A 18 8.31 -15.96 -25.52
N THR A 19 9.47 -15.36 -25.48
CA THR A 19 10.08 -14.77 -24.27
C THR A 19 9.53 -13.39 -23.93
N LYS A 20 9.09 -12.60 -24.91
CA LYS A 20 8.48 -11.27 -24.70
C LYS A 20 7.10 -11.33 -24.02
N GLU A 21 6.35 -12.41 -24.24
CA GLU A 21 5.06 -12.63 -23.56
C GLU A 21 5.18 -13.12 -22.11
N ARG A 22 6.33 -13.68 -21.75
CA ARG A 22 6.60 -14.25 -20.42
C ARG A 22 6.95 -13.18 -19.40
N TYR A 23 7.79 -12.22 -19.78
CA TYR A 23 8.28 -11.16 -18.89
C TYR A 23 7.56 -9.86 -19.20
N LYS A 24 6.91 -9.28 -18.20
CA LYS A 24 6.17 -8.02 -18.32
C LYS A 24 6.71 -6.99 -17.37
N ASN A 25 6.81 -5.75 -17.84
CA ASN A 25 7.18 -4.63 -16.98
C ASN A 25 5.96 -4.17 -16.19
N LEU A 26 6.17 -3.86 -14.91
CA LEU A 26 5.22 -3.23 -14.02
C LEU A 26 5.92 -2.08 -13.30
N THR A 27 5.37 -0.88 -13.36
CA THR A 27 5.79 0.24 -12.53
C THR A 27 4.86 0.34 -11.34
N LEU A 28 5.41 0.14 -10.13
CA LEU A 28 4.69 0.30 -8.88
C LEU A 28 5.11 1.61 -8.23
N LEU A 29 4.15 2.52 -8.09
CA LEU A 29 4.28 3.77 -7.34
C LEU A 29 3.66 3.57 -5.96
N HIS A 30 4.26 4.16 -4.93
CA HIS A 30 3.67 4.12 -3.59
C HIS A 30 3.91 5.40 -2.80
N SER A 31 2.94 5.68 -1.94
CA SER A 31 3.03 6.69 -0.88
C SER A 31 2.51 6.10 0.43
N ASN A 32 2.83 6.74 1.52
CA ASN A 32 2.32 6.47 2.86
C ASN A 32 2.29 7.78 3.63
N ASP A 33 1.50 7.85 4.71
CA ASP A 33 1.51 8.98 5.65
C ASP A 33 1.36 10.35 4.94
N LEU A 34 0.38 10.48 4.04
CA LEU A 34 0.13 11.71 3.29
C LEU A 34 -0.41 12.83 4.19
N HIS A 35 -1.13 12.48 5.26
CA HIS A 35 -1.62 13.39 6.31
C HIS A 35 -2.35 14.64 5.81
N GLY A 36 -3.03 14.56 4.66
CA GLY A 36 -3.69 15.73 4.09
C GLY A 36 -2.73 16.85 3.69
N ASP A 37 -1.47 16.54 3.46
CA ASP A 37 -0.44 17.50 3.02
C ASP A 37 -0.65 17.86 1.55
N PHE A 38 -1.59 18.78 1.30
CA PHE A 38 -2.01 19.12 -0.06
C PHE A 38 -1.27 20.31 -0.65
N LEU A 39 -0.63 21.12 0.18
CA LEU A 39 0.01 22.36 -0.23
C LEU A 39 1.51 22.14 -0.43
N ALA A 40 2.02 22.71 -1.52
CA ALA A 40 3.47 22.74 -1.71
C ALA A 40 4.12 23.72 -0.71
N GLU A 41 5.25 23.31 -0.15
CA GLU A 41 6.05 24.15 0.72
C GLU A 41 7.13 24.91 -0.05
N LYS A 42 7.39 26.15 0.33
CA LYS A 42 8.48 26.93 -0.26
C LYS A 42 9.78 26.62 0.48
N ILE A 43 10.65 25.85 -0.16
CA ILE A 43 11.98 25.56 0.35
C ILE A 43 12.98 26.37 -0.51
N ASN A 44 13.63 27.36 0.11
CA ASN A 44 14.48 28.33 -0.60
C ASN A 44 13.69 29.12 -1.66
N LYS A 45 13.95 28.84 -2.96
CA LYS A 45 13.28 29.47 -4.11
C LYS A 45 12.29 28.53 -4.81
N ASP A 46 12.27 27.25 -4.45
CA ASP A 46 11.49 26.22 -5.11
C ASP A 46 10.25 25.87 -4.29
N LEU A 47 9.17 25.50 -4.97
CA LEU A 47 8.02 24.84 -4.37
C LEU A 47 8.27 23.33 -4.37
N VAL A 48 8.12 22.70 -3.20
CA VAL A 48 8.36 21.27 -3.00
C VAL A 48 7.11 20.62 -2.42
N GLY A 49 6.79 19.41 -2.87
CA GLY A 49 5.61 18.68 -2.42
C GLY A 49 4.30 19.25 -2.99
N GLY A 50 3.23 19.01 -2.24
CA GLY A 50 1.87 19.35 -2.64
C GLY A 50 1.24 18.31 -3.57
N VAL A 51 -0.06 18.07 -3.35
CA VAL A 51 -0.81 17.05 -4.10
C VAL A 51 -0.80 17.28 -5.62
N SER A 52 -0.71 18.53 -6.07
CA SER A 52 -0.65 18.86 -7.50
C SER A 52 0.64 18.35 -8.15
N MET A 53 1.78 18.48 -7.47
CA MET A 53 3.05 17.95 -7.97
C MET A 53 3.06 16.42 -7.94
N LEU A 54 2.54 15.83 -6.87
CA LEU A 54 2.40 14.38 -6.75
C LEU A 54 1.51 13.84 -7.89
N SER A 55 0.33 14.43 -8.11
CA SER A 55 -0.57 14.08 -9.21
C SER A 55 0.09 14.25 -10.57
N GLY A 56 0.81 15.35 -10.78
CA GLY A 56 1.56 15.60 -12.02
C GLY A 56 2.59 14.52 -12.29
N TYR A 57 3.33 14.08 -11.27
CA TYR A 57 4.30 13.00 -11.42
C TYR A 57 3.63 11.64 -11.71
N ILE A 58 2.56 11.29 -10.97
CA ILE A 58 1.81 10.04 -11.21
C ILE A 58 1.27 10.00 -12.65
N ASN A 59 0.65 11.10 -13.10
CA ASN A 59 0.11 11.20 -14.45
C ASN A 59 1.22 11.13 -15.53
N LYS A 60 2.37 11.76 -15.27
CA LYS A 60 3.53 11.62 -16.15
C LYS A 60 3.97 10.17 -16.29
N VAL A 61 4.11 9.45 -15.17
CA VAL A 61 4.51 8.04 -15.19
C VAL A 61 3.46 7.19 -15.89
N ARG A 62 2.16 7.41 -15.64
CA ARG A 62 1.07 6.71 -16.32
C ARG A 62 1.05 6.94 -17.85
N ASN A 63 1.51 8.10 -18.31
CA ASN A 63 1.61 8.38 -19.72
C ASN A 63 2.88 7.79 -20.37
N GLU A 64 3.96 7.64 -19.61
CA GLU A 64 5.24 7.13 -20.10
C GLU A 64 5.36 5.59 -20.02
N GLU A 65 4.71 4.96 -19.03
CA GLU A 65 4.79 3.52 -18.78
C GLU A 65 3.45 2.82 -19.05
N GLN A 66 3.52 1.58 -19.55
CA GLN A 66 2.31 0.86 -19.96
C GLN A 66 1.49 0.28 -18.80
N ASN A 67 2.17 -0.16 -17.75
CA ASN A 67 1.54 -0.88 -16.63
C ASN A 67 1.97 -0.19 -15.34
N VAL A 68 1.11 0.69 -14.83
CA VAL A 68 1.38 1.48 -13.63
C VAL A 68 0.32 1.18 -12.60
N ILE A 69 0.74 0.89 -11.37
CA ILE A 69 -0.12 0.79 -10.20
C ILE A 69 0.38 1.81 -9.18
N TYR A 70 -0.53 2.58 -8.59
CA TYR A 70 -0.25 3.48 -7.49
C TYR A 70 -0.97 3.01 -6.23
N ALA A 71 -0.22 2.73 -5.16
CA ALA A 71 -0.71 2.22 -3.88
C ALA A 71 -0.41 3.18 -2.74
N ILE A 72 -1.31 3.26 -1.75
CA ILE A 72 -1.15 4.09 -0.55
C ILE A 72 -1.20 3.20 0.70
N SER A 73 -0.18 3.34 1.56
CA SER A 73 -0.04 2.53 2.77
C SER A 73 -0.48 3.29 4.03
N GLY A 74 -1.75 3.71 4.06
CA GLY A 74 -2.41 4.32 5.21
C GLY A 74 -2.04 5.77 5.50
N ASP A 75 -2.72 6.34 6.49
CA ASP A 75 -2.59 7.71 6.97
C ASP A 75 -2.69 8.76 5.85
N MET A 76 -3.76 8.68 5.07
CA MET A 76 -4.13 9.70 4.10
C MET A 76 -4.64 10.96 4.80
N PHE A 77 -5.28 10.78 5.97
CA PHE A 77 -5.95 11.82 6.74
C PHE A 77 -5.04 12.48 7.76
N ARG A 78 -5.54 13.61 8.30
CA ARG A 78 -5.02 14.36 9.42
C ARG A 78 -3.65 15.01 9.22
N GLY A 79 -3.66 16.33 9.23
CA GLY A 79 -2.48 17.19 9.16
C GLY A 79 -2.81 18.58 8.61
N SER A 80 -3.82 18.70 7.76
CA SER A 80 -4.26 19.99 7.23
C SER A 80 -5.54 20.50 7.88
N VAL A 81 -5.74 21.83 7.84
CA VAL A 81 -7.00 22.47 8.29
C VAL A 81 -8.18 21.96 7.46
N ILE A 82 -7.99 21.74 6.17
CA ILE A 82 -9.02 21.24 5.26
C ILE A 82 -9.49 19.84 5.68
N ASP A 83 -8.57 18.98 6.09
CA ASP A 83 -8.92 17.65 6.59
C ASP A 83 -9.73 17.72 7.87
N SER A 84 -9.24 18.47 8.87
CA SER A 84 -9.87 18.56 10.19
C SER A 84 -11.23 19.24 10.16
N GLU A 85 -11.42 20.30 9.36
CA GLU A 85 -12.67 21.04 9.22
C GLU A 85 -13.79 20.15 8.64
N TYR A 86 -13.48 19.34 7.64
CA TYR A 86 -14.44 18.46 6.96
C TYR A 86 -14.30 16.98 7.34
N LYS A 87 -13.56 16.68 8.40
CA LYS A 87 -13.40 15.32 8.95
C LYS A 87 -13.00 14.30 7.86
N GLY A 88 -12.03 14.65 7.03
CA GLY A 88 -11.50 13.76 5.98
C GLY A 88 -12.32 13.69 4.69
N ILE A 89 -13.53 14.31 4.61
CA ILE A 89 -14.32 14.30 3.36
C ILE A 89 -13.56 14.98 2.23
N SER A 90 -12.97 16.15 2.49
CA SER A 90 -12.16 16.86 1.49
C SER A 90 -10.92 16.06 1.09
N THR A 91 -10.31 15.36 2.04
CA THR A 91 -9.16 14.49 1.78
C THR A 91 -9.54 13.37 0.83
N ILE A 92 -10.63 12.65 1.08
CA ILE A 92 -11.04 11.55 0.20
C ILE A 92 -11.41 12.02 -1.21
N GLU A 93 -12.02 13.20 -1.34
CA GLU A 93 -12.29 13.81 -2.65
C GLU A 93 -10.99 14.12 -3.41
N ILE A 94 -9.99 14.66 -2.72
CA ILE A 94 -8.67 14.89 -3.31
C ILE A 94 -7.99 13.56 -3.67
N MET A 95 -8.08 12.54 -2.81
CA MET A 95 -7.55 11.21 -3.11
C MET A 95 -8.26 10.56 -4.32
N ASN A 96 -9.58 10.77 -4.46
CA ASN A 96 -10.31 10.32 -5.65
C ASN A 96 -9.76 10.94 -6.94
N LEU A 97 -9.37 12.23 -6.90
CA LEU A 97 -8.74 12.91 -8.03
C LEU A 97 -7.29 12.43 -8.26
N LEU A 98 -6.56 12.11 -7.21
CA LEU A 98 -5.20 11.57 -7.30
C LEU A 98 -5.22 10.15 -7.91
N GLY A 99 -6.30 9.40 -7.66
CA GLY A 99 -6.62 8.13 -8.29
C GLY A 99 -5.66 6.99 -7.92
N PRO A 100 -5.48 6.64 -6.64
CA PRO A 100 -4.77 5.42 -6.28
C PRO A 100 -5.55 4.19 -6.77
N ASP A 101 -4.82 3.13 -7.10
CA ASP A 101 -5.41 1.85 -7.51
C ASP A 101 -5.82 0.98 -6.31
N VAL A 102 -5.21 1.24 -5.15
CA VAL A 102 -5.51 0.59 -3.87
C VAL A 102 -4.91 1.38 -2.70
N ALA A 103 -5.59 1.37 -1.56
CA ALA A 103 -5.06 1.89 -0.30
C ALA A 103 -5.35 0.94 0.87
N THR A 104 -4.52 0.98 1.92
CA THR A 104 -4.85 0.40 3.22
C THR A 104 -5.20 1.50 4.21
N ILE A 105 -5.56 1.11 5.43
CA ILE A 105 -5.94 1.98 6.54
C ILE A 105 -4.72 2.20 7.43
N GLY A 106 -4.51 3.44 7.88
CA GLY A 106 -3.66 3.78 8.99
C GLY A 106 -4.46 4.15 10.24
N ASN A 107 -3.78 4.66 11.27
CA ASN A 107 -4.43 5.02 12.53
C ASN A 107 -5.24 6.33 12.42
N HIS A 108 -4.90 7.20 11.50
CA HIS A 108 -5.63 8.45 11.34
C HIS A 108 -6.93 8.31 10.54
N GLU A 109 -7.13 7.25 9.81
CA GLU A 109 -8.41 6.94 9.17
C GLU A 109 -9.52 6.69 10.19
N VAL A 110 -9.19 6.28 11.43
CA VAL A 110 -10.17 6.03 12.49
C VAL A 110 -10.38 7.20 13.44
N ASP A 111 -9.67 8.31 13.27
CA ASP A 111 -9.72 9.47 14.19
C ASP A 111 -11.10 10.07 14.38
N TYR A 112 -11.99 9.93 13.40
CA TYR A 112 -13.39 10.39 13.47
C TYR A 112 -14.39 9.27 13.80
N GLY A 113 -13.89 8.08 14.23
CA GLY A 113 -14.68 6.92 14.63
C GLY A 113 -15.06 6.00 13.48
N ILE A 114 -15.46 4.77 13.86
CA ILE A 114 -15.73 3.68 12.90
C ILE A 114 -16.88 4.00 11.93
N ALA A 115 -17.95 4.59 12.42
CA ALA A 115 -19.08 4.94 11.55
C ALA A 115 -18.67 5.94 10.46
N HIS A 116 -17.79 6.89 10.82
CA HIS A 116 -17.27 7.86 9.88
C HIS A 116 -16.29 7.21 8.89
N LEU A 117 -15.42 6.34 9.36
CA LEU A 117 -14.51 5.57 8.50
C LEU A 117 -15.27 4.76 7.43
N LEU A 118 -16.37 4.09 7.82
CA LEU A 118 -17.22 3.36 6.87
C LEU A 118 -17.91 4.29 5.88
N PHE A 119 -18.28 5.49 6.29
CA PHE A 119 -18.79 6.51 5.37
C PHE A 119 -17.73 6.96 4.37
N ILE A 120 -16.52 7.27 4.83
CA ILE A 120 -15.39 7.65 3.98
C ILE A 120 -15.03 6.51 2.99
N GLU A 121 -15.05 5.26 3.44
CA GLU A 121 -14.82 4.09 2.56
C GLU A 121 -15.83 4.06 1.41
N LYS A 122 -17.09 4.45 1.66
CA LYS A 122 -18.11 4.54 0.60
C LYS A 122 -17.92 5.75 -0.32
N CYS A 123 -17.30 6.82 0.13
CA CYS A 123 -16.97 7.98 -0.69
C CYS A 123 -15.74 7.74 -1.59
N ALA A 124 -14.87 6.79 -1.23
CA ALA A 124 -13.69 6.44 -2.01
C ALA A 124 -14.07 5.78 -3.33
N THR A 125 -13.47 6.25 -4.44
CA THR A 125 -13.61 5.63 -5.78
C THR A 125 -12.59 4.52 -6.02
N PHE A 126 -11.69 4.30 -5.08
CA PHE A 126 -10.67 3.26 -5.08
C PHE A 126 -10.88 2.28 -3.92
N PRO A 127 -10.40 1.04 -4.01
CA PRO A 127 -10.54 0.06 -2.94
C PRO A 127 -9.66 0.41 -1.74
N ILE A 128 -10.29 0.49 -0.56
CA ILE A 128 -9.62 0.50 0.73
C ILE A 128 -9.70 -0.92 1.28
N ILE A 129 -8.55 -1.49 1.67
CA ILE A 129 -8.43 -2.88 2.10
C ILE A 129 -7.81 -2.99 3.49
N ASN A 130 -8.26 -3.98 4.25
CA ASN A 130 -7.62 -4.37 5.51
C ASN A 130 -7.99 -5.82 5.87
N ALA A 131 -7.01 -6.67 6.15
CA ALA A 131 -7.22 -8.09 6.36
C ALA A 131 -7.50 -8.45 7.82
N ASN A 132 -7.07 -7.63 8.78
CA ASN A 132 -7.05 -8.02 10.17
C ASN A 132 -7.94 -7.20 11.12
N MET A 133 -8.77 -6.28 10.58
CA MET A 133 -9.82 -5.61 11.36
C MET A 133 -11.14 -6.37 11.31
N TYR A 134 -11.69 -6.69 12.49
CA TYR A 134 -12.91 -7.45 12.63
C TYR A 134 -13.94 -6.72 13.49
N ILE A 135 -15.21 -6.92 13.20
CA ILE A 135 -16.31 -6.44 14.02
C ILE A 135 -16.44 -7.36 15.23
N ALA A 136 -16.16 -6.87 16.44
CA ALA A 136 -16.10 -7.66 17.66
C ALA A 136 -17.42 -8.42 17.96
N THR A 137 -18.57 -7.86 17.58
CA THR A 137 -19.88 -8.45 17.90
C THR A 137 -20.26 -9.67 17.05
N ASN A 138 -19.68 -9.81 15.84
CA ASN A 138 -20.07 -10.89 14.92
C ASN A 138 -18.90 -11.61 14.24
N GLY A 139 -17.66 -11.18 14.49
CA GLY A 139 -16.45 -11.79 13.94
C GLY A 139 -16.29 -11.65 12.42
N ASN A 140 -17.03 -10.74 11.78
CA ASN A 140 -16.86 -10.46 10.36
C ASN A 140 -15.74 -9.43 10.15
N ARG A 141 -14.99 -9.58 9.06
CA ARG A 141 -14.02 -8.53 8.66
C ARG A 141 -14.74 -7.22 8.38
N LEU A 142 -14.15 -6.12 8.82
CA LEU A 142 -14.69 -4.78 8.59
C LEU A 142 -14.48 -4.35 7.12
N PHE A 143 -13.39 -4.78 6.50
CA PHE A 143 -13.00 -4.45 5.14
C PHE A 143 -12.72 -5.70 4.29
N ARG A 144 -12.60 -5.50 2.99
CA ARG A 144 -12.04 -6.53 2.11
C ARG A 144 -10.58 -6.77 2.49
N PRO A 145 -10.15 -8.03 2.69
CA PRO A 145 -8.79 -8.32 3.15
C PRO A 145 -7.71 -8.02 2.12
N TYR A 146 -8.06 -8.07 0.85
CA TYR A 146 -7.13 -7.90 -0.26
C TYR A 146 -7.83 -7.34 -1.50
N LYS A 147 -7.00 -6.86 -2.44
CA LYS A 147 -7.40 -6.51 -3.80
C LYS A 147 -6.47 -7.19 -4.81
N ILE A 148 -7.05 -7.85 -5.81
CA ILE A 148 -6.30 -8.31 -6.99
C ILE A 148 -6.52 -7.32 -8.13
N ILE A 149 -5.45 -6.69 -8.59
CA ILE A 149 -5.43 -5.82 -9.75
C ILE A 149 -4.98 -6.65 -10.95
N LYS A 150 -5.79 -6.64 -12.00
CA LYS A 150 -5.47 -7.30 -13.28
C LYS A 150 -5.01 -6.24 -14.26
N ILE A 151 -3.76 -6.30 -14.69
CA ILE A 151 -3.17 -5.34 -15.62
C ILE A 151 -2.34 -6.08 -16.66
N ASN A 152 -2.68 -5.91 -17.94
CA ASN A 152 -1.98 -6.53 -19.07
C ASN A 152 -1.75 -8.06 -18.88
N GLY A 153 -2.75 -8.76 -18.32
CA GLY A 153 -2.69 -10.21 -18.06
C GLY A 153 -1.82 -10.60 -16.86
N MET A 154 -1.27 -9.64 -16.10
CA MET A 154 -0.69 -9.87 -14.78
C MET A 154 -1.77 -9.78 -13.70
N LYS A 155 -1.61 -10.54 -12.61
CA LYS A 155 -2.46 -10.50 -11.42
C LYS A 155 -1.59 -10.08 -10.22
N ILE A 156 -1.83 -8.88 -9.72
CA ILE A 156 -1.08 -8.32 -8.60
C ILE A 156 -2.01 -8.27 -7.39
N MET A 157 -1.66 -9.00 -6.32
CA MET A 157 -2.44 -9.03 -5.08
C MET A 157 -1.85 -8.06 -4.06
N PHE A 158 -2.71 -7.23 -3.50
CA PHE A 158 -2.39 -6.36 -2.37
C PHE A 158 -3.18 -6.84 -1.15
N ILE A 159 -2.53 -6.96 0.01
CA ILE A 159 -3.13 -7.32 1.29
C ILE A 159 -2.88 -6.17 2.26
N GLY A 160 -3.94 -5.61 2.87
CA GLY A 160 -3.83 -4.51 3.82
C GLY A 160 -3.71 -5.00 5.27
N LEU A 161 -2.88 -4.36 6.08
CA LEU A 161 -2.65 -4.72 7.48
C LEU A 161 -2.47 -3.49 8.38
N ILE A 162 -3.00 -3.61 9.61
CA ILE A 162 -2.77 -2.66 10.70
C ILE A 162 -2.53 -3.45 12.00
N THR A 163 -1.97 -2.84 13.04
CA THR A 163 -1.83 -3.50 14.36
C THR A 163 -2.56 -2.74 15.46
N GLU A 164 -2.95 -3.47 16.51
CA GLU A 164 -3.58 -2.89 17.70
C GLU A 164 -2.70 -1.81 18.32
N MET A 165 -1.37 -2.01 18.36
CA MET A 165 -0.44 -1.04 18.90
C MET A 165 -0.50 0.31 18.19
N VAL A 166 -0.74 0.31 16.89
CA VAL A 166 -0.92 1.53 16.08
C VAL A 166 -2.24 2.21 16.44
N LEU A 167 -3.33 1.47 16.58
CA LEU A 167 -4.63 2.00 17.00
C LEU A 167 -4.64 2.48 18.46
N ALA A 168 -3.93 1.81 19.35
CA ALA A 168 -3.83 2.16 20.77
C ALA A 168 -3.25 3.57 21.00
N ARG A 169 -2.52 4.12 20.03
CA ARG A 169 -1.97 5.48 20.08
C ARG A 169 -2.97 6.54 19.64
N THR A 170 -4.13 6.17 19.12
CA THR A 170 -5.16 7.15 18.74
C THR A 170 -5.93 7.62 19.96
N LYS A 171 -6.31 8.89 20.00
CA LYS A 171 -7.10 9.48 21.10
C LYS A 171 -8.51 8.88 21.22
N LEU A 172 -8.91 8.01 20.29
CA LEU A 172 -10.25 7.45 20.14
C LEU A 172 -10.31 5.96 20.45
N GLU A 173 -9.27 5.38 21.07
CA GLU A 173 -9.24 3.96 21.44
C GLU A 173 -10.52 3.52 22.20
N SER A 174 -11.02 4.36 23.10
CA SER A 174 -12.28 4.10 23.82
C SER A 174 -13.53 4.06 22.94
N MET A 175 -13.49 4.67 21.75
CA MET A 175 -14.60 4.67 20.77
C MET A 175 -14.49 3.53 19.75
N ILE A 176 -13.32 2.93 19.61
CA ILE A 176 -13.03 1.89 18.63
C ILE A 176 -12.94 0.52 19.27
N GLY A 177 -12.18 0.42 20.38
CA GLY A 177 -11.84 -0.83 21.04
C GLY A 177 -13.04 -1.74 21.38
N PRO A 178 -14.20 -1.22 21.87
CA PRO A 178 -15.36 -2.07 22.13
C PRO A 178 -16.02 -2.69 20.89
N PHE A 179 -15.69 -2.17 19.69
CA PHE A 179 -16.38 -2.56 18.45
C PHE A 179 -15.49 -3.28 17.46
N ILE A 180 -14.18 -3.17 17.59
CA ILE A 180 -13.21 -3.69 16.60
C ILE A 180 -12.16 -4.55 17.31
N ASP A 181 -11.96 -5.76 16.78
CA ASP A 181 -10.85 -6.64 17.13
C ASP A 181 -9.78 -6.57 16.03
N ILE A 182 -8.52 -6.53 16.42
CA ILE A 182 -7.39 -6.62 15.52
C ILE A 182 -6.72 -7.98 15.70
N ASN A 183 -6.79 -8.79 14.66
CA ASN A 183 -6.18 -10.12 14.67
C ASN A 183 -4.70 -10.06 14.28
N ASP A 184 -3.95 -11.10 14.64
CA ASP A 184 -2.53 -11.22 14.33
C ASP A 184 -2.26 -11.11 12.81
N ALA A 185 -1.36 -10.22 12.45
CA ALA A 185 -1.08 -9.91 11.05
C ALA A 185 -0.50 -11.11 10.28
N VAL A 186 0.37 -11.92 10.92
CA VAL A 186 0.98 -13.11 10.29
C VAL A 186 -0.08 -14.15 9.99
N GLU A 187 -0.99 -14.39 10.96
CA GLU A 187 -2.09 -15.35 10.76
C GLU A 187 -3.03 -14.92 9.64
N GLU A 188 -3.38 -13.63 9.58
CA GLU A 188 -4.28 -13.11 8.54
C GLU A 188 -3.66 -13.13 7.15
N VAL A 189 -2.36 -12.82 7.01
CA VAL A 189 -1.61 -13.04 5.76
C VAL A 189 -1.67 -14.51 5.37
N GLY A 190 -1.43 -15.42 6.32
CA GLY A 190 -1.51 -16.86 6.09
C GLY A 190 -2.89 -17.29 5.59
N LYS A 191 -3.99 -16.81 6.22
CA LYS A 191 -5.36 -17.11 5.81
C LYS A 191 -5.64 -16.65 4.37
N VAL A 192 -5.21 -15.44 4.01
CA VAL A 192 -5.39 -14.92 2.65
C VAL A 192 -4.56 -15.73 1.64
N CYS A 193 -3.27 -15.91 1.90
CA CYS A 193 -2.37 -16.61 0.97
C CYS A 193 -2.72 -18.09 0.79
N ASN A 194 -3.19 -18.77 1.84
CA ASN A 194 -3.61 -20.17 1.73
C ASN A 194 -4.92 -20.34 0.95
N ALA A 195 -5.75 -19.30 0.87
CA ALA A 195 -6.95 -19.30 0.01
C ALA A 195 -6.60 -19.17 -1.48
N TYR A 196 -5.40 -18.69 -1.80
CA TYR A 196 -4.89 -18.55 -3.16
C TYR A 196 -3.66 -19.41 -3.34
N LYS A 197 -3.66 -20.26 -4.35
CA LYS A 197 -2.42 -20.98 -4.72
C LYS A 197 -1.42 -19.98 -5.26
N PRO A 198 -0.11 -20.14 -4.99
CA PRO A 198 0.95 -19.25 -5.51
C PRO A 198 0.88 -19.04 -7.03
N ASP A 199 0.31 -20.00 -7.78
CA ASP A 199 0.15 -19.93 -9.23
C ASP A 199 -1.01 -19.03 -9.70
N ASP A 200 -1.87 -18.57 -8.78
CA ASP A 200 -3.03 -17.75 -9.11
C ASP A 200 -2.71 -16.24 -9.17
N VAL A 201 -1.58 -15.83 -8.62
CA VAL A 201 -1.10 -14.43 -8.63
C VAL A 201 0.37 -14.35 -9.04
N ASP A 202 0.75 -13.29 -9.73
CA ASP A 202 2.10 -13.07 -10.25
C ASP A 202 2.97 -12.29 -9.28
N LEU A 203 2.38 -11.42 -8.47
CA LEU A 203 3.04 -10.61 -7.43
C LEU A 203 2.10 -10.42 -6.23
N THR A 204 2.62 -10.60 -5.02
CA THR A 204 1.90 -10.30 -3.78
C THR A 204 2.63 -9.22 -3.00
N VAL A 205 1.92 -8.14 -2.69
CA VAL A 205 2.42 -6.96 -1.96
C VAL A 205 1.60 -6.80 -0.68
N LEU A 206 2.26 -6.65 0.45
CA LEU A 206 1.61 -6.21 1.69
C LEU A 206 1.63 -4.68 1.73
N LEU A 207 0.47 -4.09 2.00
CA LEU A 207 0.33 -2.68 2.37
C LEU A 207 0.13 -2.63 3.89
N THR A 208 1.17 -2.26 4.61
CA THR A 208 1.17 -2.31 6.06
C THR A 208 1.20 -0.91 6.66
N HIS A 209 0.42 -0.69 7.70
CA HIS A 209 0.52 0.54 8.49
C HIS A 209 0.78 0.16 9.95
N ILE A 210 1.98 -0.38 10.20
CA ILE A 210 2.36 -0.98 11.49
C ILE A 210 3.67 -0.41 12.04
N GLY A 211 4.39 0.36 11.24
CA GLY A 211 5.70 0.89 11.58
C GLY A 211 6.84 0.01 11.06
N PHE A 212 7.98 0.66 10.82
CA PHE A 212 9.11 0.03 10.13
C PHE A 212 9.70 -1.17 10.90
N GLU A 213 9.88 -1.05 12.23
CA GLU A 213 10.39 -2.16 13.03
C GLU A 213 9.42 -3.35 13.06
N GLU A 214 8.12 -3.07 13.12
CA GLU A 214 7.09 -4.12 13.06
C GLU A 214 7.01 -4.77 11.67
N ASP A 215 7.26 -4.02 10.59
CA ASP A 215 7.39 -4.58 9.24
C ASP A 215 8.56 -5.58 9.15
N ARG A 216 9.69 -5.29 9.82
CA ARG A 216 10.83 -6.21 9.93
C ARG A 216 10.48 -7.49 10.68
N VAL A 217 9.79 -7.34 11.80
CA VAL A 217 9.30 -8.48 12.60
C VAL A 217 8.30 -9.31 11.82
N LEU A 218 7.34 -8.68 11.15
CA LEU A 218 6.37 -9.33 10.28
C LEU A 218 7.11 -10.13 9.18
N ALA A 219 7.99 -9.47 8.41
CA ALA A 219 8.73 -10.09 7.32
C ALA A 219 9.53 -11.33 7.78
N SER A 220 10.12 -11.27 8.97
CA SER A 220 10.89 -12.40 9.54
C SER A 220 10.04 -13.64 9.84
N LYS A 221 8.73 -13.47 10.06
CA LYS A 221 7.78 -14.54 10.41
C LYS A 221 6.98 -15.05 9.21
N LEU A 222 7.02 -14.36 8.07
CA LEU A 222 6.30 -14.78 6.87
C LEU A 222 6.90 -16.06 6.28
N LYS A 223 6.04 -17.00 5.92
CA LYS A 223 6.46 -18.28 5.34
C LYS A 223 6.74 -18.11 3.84
N PRO A 224 7.84 -18.69 3.32
CA PRO A 224 8.19 -18.60 1.89
C PRO A 224 7.09 -19.10 0.95
N GLU A 225 6.34 -20.13 1.36
CA GLU A 225 5.25 -20.71 0.56
C GLU A 225 4.06 -19.76 0.36
N TRP A 226 3.95 -18.68 1.15
CA TRP A 226 2.92 -17.65 0.94
C TRP A 226 3.24 -16.72 -0.22
N GLY A 227 4.49 -16.70 -0.70
CA GLY A 227 4.90 -15.99 -1.89
C GLY A 227 4.79 -14.48 -1.79
N ILE A 228 5.05 -13.90 -0.60
CA ILE A 228 5.09 -12.46 -0.43
C ILE A 228 6.34 -11.90 -1.09
N ASN A 229 6.18 -10.90 -1.94
CA ASN A 229 7.26 -10.34 -2.74
C ASN A 229 7.76 -8.98 -2.26
N MET A 230 6.94 -8.21 -1.51
CA MET A 230 7.27 -6.87 -1.06
C MET A 230 6.35 -6.44 0.08
N ILE A 231 6.87 -5.60 0.97
CA ILE A 231 6.11 -4.85 1.98
C ILE A 231 6.27 -3.36 1.67
N ILE A 232 5.15 -2.65 1.55
CA ILE A 232 5.08 -1.20 1.51
C ILE A 232 4.50 -0.76 2.85
N GLY A 233 5.34 -0.18 3.70
CA GLY A 233 5.00 0.21 5.06
C GLY A 233 4.59 1.67 5.21
N GLY A 234 4.23 2.04 6.45
CA GLY A 234 3.88 3.39 6.88
C GLY A 234 4.00 3.57 8.38
N HIS A 235 3.38 4.61 8.94
CA HIS A 235 3.25 4.94 10.36
C HIS A 235 4.48 5.61 10.99
N THR A 236 5.68 5.13 10.77
CA THR A 236 6.90 5.69 11.39
C THR A 236 7.54 6.80 10.58
N HIS A 237 6.93 7.17 9.43
CA HIS A 237 7.44 8.20 8.53
C HIS A 237 8.90 7.96 8.09
N THR A 238 9.29 6.68 8.05
CA THR A 238 10.65 6.31 7.70
C THR A 238 10.87 6.56 6.19
N PHE A 239 11.94 7.26 5.88
CA PHE A 239 12.38 7.39 4.49
C PHE A 239 13.47 6.37 4.20
N LEU A 240 13.17 5.42 3.33
CA LEU A 240 14.13 4.42 2.88
C LEU A 240 14.56 4.73 1.46
N ASP A 241 15.79 5.22 1.31
CA ASP A 241 16.40 5.46 0.00
C ASP A 241 16.65 4.14 -0.76
N GLU A 242 16.96 3.07 -0.03
CA GLU A 242 17.09 1.68 -0.51
C GLU A 242 16.14 0.79 0.28
N PRO A 243 15.53 -0.25 -0.34
CA PRO A 243 14.75 -1.23 0.40
C PRO A 243 15.60 -1.96 1.44
N GLU A 244 15.08 -2.13 2.65
CA GLU A 244 15.63 -3.11 3.57
C GLU A 244 15.08 -4.50 3.25
N VAL A 245 15.95 -5.52 3.25
CA VAL A 245 15.54 -6.88 2.90
C VAL A 245 15.58 -7.76 4.13
N VAL A 246 14.42 -8.28 4.55
CA VAL A 246 14.28 -9.25 5.64
C VAL A 246 13.62 -10.51 5.10
N ASN A 247 14.20 -11.67 5.38
CA ASN A 247 13.68 -12.96 4.91
C ASN A 247 13.47 -13.01 3.37
N GLY A 248 14.32 -12.29 2.63
CA GLY A 248 14.21 -12.17 1.18
C GLY A 248 13.10 -11.24 0.68
N ILE A 249 12.38 -10.56 1.58
CA ILE A 249 11.28 -9.64 1.29
C ILE A 249 11.77 -8.20 1.43
N PRO A 250 11.76 -7.39 0.35
CA PRO A 250 12.06 -5.97 0.43
C PRO A 250 10.95 -5.21 1.17
N ILE A 251 11.36 -4.36 2.10
CA ILE A 251 10.51 -3.45 2.88
C ILE A 251 10.83 -2.02 2.44
N VAL A 252 9.81 -1.22 2.19
CA VAL A 252 9.94 0.16 1.72
C VAL A 252 8.97 1.09 2.42
N GLN A 253 9.38 2.34 2.63
CA GLN A 253 8.56 3.47 3.06
C GLN A 253 9.04 4.75 2.37
N ALA A 254 8.14 5.68 2.09
CA ALA A 254 8.42 6.91 1.34
C ALA A 254 8.44 8.17 2.22
N GLY A 255 8.65 8.03 3.53
CA GLY A 255 8.67 9.18 4.45
C GLY A 255 7.27 9.66 4.81
N ILE A 256 7.02 10.96 4.73
CA ILE A 256 5.76 11.62 5.10
C ILE A 256 5.39 12.67 4.06
N GLY A 257 4.08 12.92 3.89
CA GLY A 257 3.54 14.00 3.05
C GLY A 257 3.64 13.71 1.56
N THR A 258 3.64 14.77 0.77
CA THR A 258 3.58 14.70 -0.70
C THR A 258 4.91 15.02 -1.39
N SER A 259 5.96 15.30 -0.63
CA SER A 259 7.28 15.66 -1.18
C SER A 259 8.06 14.47 -1.76
N GLN A 260 7.62 13.25 -1.43
CA GLN A 260 8.29 12.02 -1.84
C GLN A 260 7.28 10.98 -2.34
N ILE A 261 7.73 10.16 -3.27
CA ILE A 261 6.98 9.01 -3.81
C ILE A 261 7.96 7.90 -4.13
N GLY A 262 7.65 6.70 -3.70
CA GLY A 262 8.42 5.51 -4.06
C GLY A 262 8.08 5.05 -5.48
N ARG A 263 9.08 4.58 -6.23
CA ARG A 263 8.90 4.00 -7.56
C ARG A 263 9.76 2.75 -7.73
N PHE A 264 9.13 1.67 -8.14
CA PHE A 264 9.76 0.41 -8.53
C PHE A 264 9.39 0.05 -9.95
N ASP A 265 10.40 -0.15 -10.80
CA ASP A 265 10.24 -0.71 -12.14
C ASP A 265 10.56 -2.21 -12.07
N LEU A 266 9.53 -3.05 -12.06
CA LEU A 266 9.58 -4.48 -11.83
C LEU A 266 9.49 -5.24 -13.16
N ILE A 267 10.14 -6.39 -13.23
CA ILE A 267 9.98 -7.37 -14.31
C ILE A 267 9.29 -8.60 -13.73
N ILE A 268 8.06 -8.83 -14.14
CA ILE A 268 7.22 -9.92 -13.66
C ILE A 268 7.31 -11.11 -14.62
N ASP A 269 7.68 -12.28 -14.10
CA ASP A 269 7.60 -13.56 -14.83
C ASP A 269 6.19 -14.13 -14.68
N THR A 270 5.40 -14.05 -15.75
CA THR A 270 4.00 -14.52 -15.77
C THR A 270 3.84 -16.00 -16.06
N LYS A 271 4.92 -16.71 -16.34
CA LYS A 271 4.95 -18.17 -16.50
C LYS A 271 5.70 -18.81 -15.34
N LYS A 272 4.99 -19.05 -14.24
CA LYS A 272 5.55 -19.89 -13.18
C LYS A 272 5.84 -21.27 -13.76
N ILE A 273 7.07 -21.74 -13.55
CA ILE A 273 7.45 -23.13 -13.90
C ILE A 273 6.65 -24.04 -12.97
N LYS A 274 5.77 -24.87 -13.56
CA LYS A 274 5.07 -25.92 -12.83
C LYS A 274 6.05 -26.98 -12.32
#